data_3c33fa7f9bc355aeca0318e4e6a64498
#
_entry.id   3c33fa7f9bc355aeca0318e4e6a64498
#
_cell.length_a   1.000
_cell.length_b   1.000
_cell.length_c   1.000
_cell.angle_alpha   90.00
_cell.angle_beta   90.00
_cell.angle_gamma   90.00
#
_symmetry.space_group_name_H-M   'P 1'
#
loop_
_entity.id
_entity.type
_entity.pdbx_description
1 polymer ?
#
loop_
_entity_poly.entity_id
_entity_poly.type
_entity_poly.pdbx_seq_one_letter_code
_entity_poly.pdbx_strand_id
1 'polypeptide(L)'
;RQRQMCIRDRHNAGESFVRIDRAIFSHDYNENMVGKQIYLKFTSFNGLQQKEQTLDEVAAYSHTITGSRPSGVKGLSLQSAFEGTSFKVQWQSAAGATGYIVQIMSGGVLLREVETTNTDYSYSMDEAKIDGIQRAYTLRVASKNGSIVSTFAELNISNPVPPQLLNVYTSATADSITVTWIPSEVPDLKDYQVWVSTTQGFDPETTAPRWTGTENACMITGLSSTTIYYIRVAARDVWKQTSWNYSAEITQVTADG
;
A
#
# COMPACT_ATOMS: atom_id res chain seq x y z
N ARG A 1 -27.82 21.97 29.77
CA ARG A 1 -28.76 21.28 30.68
C ARG A 1 -28.46 19.80 30.59
N GLN A 2 -27.91 19.20 31.66
CA GLN A 2 -27.82 17.73 31.79
C GLN A 2 -29.24 17.20 31.91
N ARG A 3 -29.69 16.40 30.95
CA ARG A 3 -30.93 15.66 31.07
C ARG A 3 -30.65 14.39 31.86
N GLN A 4 -31.35 14.25 32.95
CA GLN A 4 -31.31 13.06 33.82
C GLN A 4 -32.34 12.05 33.31
N MET A 5 -31.87 10.89 32.86
CA MET A 5 -32.74 9.78 32.46
C MET A 5 -32.73 8.74 33.62
N CYS A 6 -33.89 8.50 34.22
CA CYS A 6 -34.06 7.46 35.24
C CYS A 6 -34.57 6.18 34.53
N ILE A 7 -33.72 5.20 34.37
CA ILE A 7 -34.15 3.86 33.96
C ILE A 7 -34.55 3.14 35.23
N ARG A 8 -35.87 2.90 35.40
CA ARG A 8 -36.41 2.05 36.45
C ARG A 8 -36.52 0.64 35.92
N ASP A 9 -35.50 -0.15 36.13
CA ASP A 9 -35.58 -1.58 35.85
C ASP A 9 -35.52 -2.34 37.17
N ARG A 10 -36.44 -3.30 37.37
CA ARG A 10 -36.45 -4.18 38.54
C ARG A 10 -35.65 -5.41 38.18
N HIS A 11 -34.40 -5.45 38.56
CA HIS A 11 -33.64 -6.68 38.47
C HIS A 11 -34.04 -7.66 39.60
N ASN A 12 -34.27 -8.92 39.21
CA ASN A 12 -34.40 -10.01 40.17
C ASN A 12 -33.10 -10.19 40.95
N ALA A 13 -33.20 -10.49 42.21
CA ALA A 13 -32.05 -10.77 43.06
C ALA A 13 -31.21 -11.90 42.44
N GLY A 14 -29.99 -11.57 41.97
CA GLY A 14 -29.07 -12.51 41.33
C GLY A 14 -28.48 -12.05 39.97
N GLU A 15 -29.01 -11.02 39.35
CA GLU A 15 -28.42 -10.46 38.14
C GLU A 15 -27.37 -9.37 38.46
N SER A 16 -26.16 -9.51 37.90
CA SER A 16 -25.03 -8.61 38.16
C SER A 16 -24.78 -7.58 37.05
N PHE A 17 -25.69 -7.47 36.07
CA PHE A 17 -25.55 -6.52 34.96
C PHE A 17 -26.86 -5.85 34.57
N VAL A 18 -26.77 -4.61 34.07
CA VAL A 18 -27.88 -3.86 33.47
C VAL A 18 -27.52 -3.62 31.99
N ARG A 19 -28.41 -4.02 31.10
CA ARG A 19 -28.28 -3.71 29.66
C ARG A 19 -29.04 -2.43 29.36
N ILE A 20 -28.33 -1.42 28.84
CA ILE A 20 -28.92 -0.17 28.37
C ILE A 20 -28.96 -0.24 26.83
N ASP A 21 -30.15 -0.34 26.25
CA ASP A 21 -30.32 -0.51 24.82
C ASP A 21 -30.16 0.83 24.05
N ARG A 22 -29.68 0.75 22.83
CA ARG A 22 -29.53 1.90 21.93
C ARG A 22 -30.85 2.64 21.70
N ALA A 23 -31.97 1.93 21.67
CA ALA A 23 -33.30 2.51 21.50
C ALA A 23 -33.64 3.56 22.57
N ILE A 24 -33.13 3.41 23.79
CA ILE A 24 -33.34 4.34 24.89
C ILE A 24 -32.68 5.70 24.59
N PHE A 25 -31.47 5.68 24.06
CA PHE A 25 -30.73 6.90 23.70
C PHE A 25 -31.30 7.60 22.48
N SER A 26 -31.75 6.85 21.45
CA SER A 26 -32.29 7.42 20.23
C SER A 26 -33.65 8.08 20.42
N HIS A 27 -34.46 7.58 21.37
CA HIS A 27 -35.76 8.18 21.69
C HIS A 27 -35.63 9.54 22.38
N ASP A 28 -34.67 9.66 23.32
CA ASP A 28 -34.55 10.85 24.16
C ASP A 28 -33.65 11.94 23.57
N TYR A 29 -32.68 11.58 22.71
CA TYR A 29 -31.70 12.52 22.20
C TYR A 29 -31.79 12.80 20.70
N ASN A 30 -32.51 11.97 19.95
CA ASN A 30 -32.64 12.09 18.48
C ASN A 30 -31.32 12.46 17.75
N GLU A 31 -30.19 12.02 18.28
CA GLU A 31 -28.84 12.31 17.82
C GLU A 31 -27.99 11.05 17.70
N ASN A 32 -26.99 11.10 16.83
CA ASN A 32 -25.97 10.06 16.78
C ASN A 32 -25.07 10.19 18.02
N MET A 33 -25.20 9.26 18.98
CA MET A 33 -24.46 9.23 20.23
C MET A 33 -23.08 8.56 20.12
N VAL A 34 -22.71 8.01 18.96
CA VAL A 34 -21.41 7.36 18.76
C VAL A 34 -20.27 8.36 18.99
N GLY A 35 -19.30 7.97 19.83
CA GLY A 35 -18.17 8.82 20.22
C GLY A 35 -18.48 9.79 21.38
N LYS A 36 -19.74 9.92 21.79
CA LYS A 36 -20.09 10.74 22.96
C LYS A 36 -19.85 9.98 24.25
N GLN A 37 -19.37 10.69 25.25
CA GLN A 37 -19.20 10.17 26.62
C GLN A 37 -20.50 10.31 27.39
N ILE A 38 -20.96 9.21 27.98
CA ILE A 38 -22.09 9.17 28.90
C ILE A 38 -21.58 8.94 30.32
N TYR A 39 -22.34 9.42 31.26
CA TYR A 39 -22.06 9.23 32.69
C TYR A 39 -23.20 8.44 33.33
N LEU A 40 -22.85 7.34 33.96
CA LEU A 40 -23.79 6.44 34.63
C LEU A 40 -23.61 6.56 36.12
N LYS A 41 -24.74 6.72 36.84
CA LYS A 41 -24.79 6.67 38.32
C LYS A 41 -25.81 5.61 38.73
N PHE A 42 -25.44 4.78 39.65
CA PHE A 42 -26.28 3.70 40.17
C PHE A 42 -26.64 3.99 41.64
N THR A 43 -27.91 3.89 41.97
CA THR A 43 -28.38 4.00 43.36
C THR A 43 -29.19 2.75 43.73
N SER A 44 -29.07 2.31 44.94
CA SER A 44 -29.89 1.22 45.50
C SER A 44 -31.20 1.74 46.09
N PHE A 45 -32.19 0.86 46.16
CA PHE A 45 -33.46 1.09 46.81
C PHE A 45 -33.65 -0.02 47.88
N ASN A 46 -34.08 0.37 49.05
CA ASN A 46 -34.45 -0.61 50.09
C ASN A 46 -35.80 -1.28 49.77
N GLY A 47 -36.18 -2.27 50.56
CA GLY A 47 -37.44 -2.99 50.40
C GLY A 47 -38.71 -2.12 50.48
N LEU A 48 -38.61 -0.88 51.00
CA LEU A 48 -39.68 0.11 51.07
C LEU A 48 -39.64 1.08 49.86
N GLN A 49 -38.80 0.81 48.83
CA GLN A 49 -38.59 1.64 47.68
C GLN A 49 -38.05 3.05 47.98
N GLN A 50 -37.38 3.21 49.10
CA GLN A 50 -36.66 4.44 49.44
C GLN A 50 -35.23 4.36 48.91
N LYS A 51 -34.73 5.44 48.35
CA LYS A 51 -33.32 5.53 47.93
C LYS A 51 -32.40 5.49 49.14
N GLU A 52 -31.42 4.60 49.12
CA GLU A 52 -30.41 4.52 50.18
C GLU A 52 -29.35 5.61 50.03
N GLN A 53 -29.13 6.11 48.79
CA GLN A 53 -28.20 7.19 48.48
C GLN A 53 -28.81 8.14 47.47
N THR A 54 -28.50 9.43 47.55
CA THR A 54 -28.85 10.42 46.52
C THR A 54 -27.93 10.32 45.33
N LEU A 55 -28.36 10.81 44.15
CA LEU A 55 -27.53 10.79 42.96
C LEU A 55 -26.26 11.68 43.07
N ASP A 56 -26.26 12.64 44.00
CA ASP A 56 -25.11 13.50 44.24
C ASP A 56 -24.02 12.81 45.07
N GLU A 57 -24.42 11.84 45.90
CA GLU A 57 -23.51 11.05 46.75
C GLU A 57 -22.85 9.87 46.03
N VAL A 58 -23.34 9.52 44.85
CA VAL A 58 -22.84 8.36 44.07
C VAL A 58 -21.85 8.78 43.02
N ALA A 59 -20.73 8.05 42.93
CA ALA A 59 -19.74 8.25 41.91
C ALA A 59 -20.31 8.01 40.51
N ALA A 60 -19.94 8.85 39.55
CA ALA A 60 -20.28 8.66 38.14
C ALA A 60 -19.27 7.76 37.45
N TYR A 61 -19.75 6.76 36.73
CA TYR A 61 -18.94 5.95 35.82
C TYR A 61 -19.09 6.51 34.43
N SER A 62 -17.98 6.87 33.79
CA SER A 62 -18.00 7.34 32.42
C SER A 62 -17.88 6.18 31.45
N HIS A 63 -18.64 6.24 30.35
CA HIS A 63 -18.57 5.31 29.25
C HIS A 63 -18.70 6.05 27.93
N THR A 64 -17.82 5.76 26.98
CA THR A 64 -17.95 6.30 25.61
C THR A 64 -18.80 5.34 24.80
N ILE A 65 -19.87 5.85 24.18
CA ILE A 65 -20.72 5.04 23.30
C ILE A 65 -19.94 4.69 22.06
N THR A 66 -19.62 3.41 21.90
CA THR A 66 -18.98 2.89 20.72
C THR A 66 -20.04 2.57 19.65
N GLY A 67 -19.78 2.92 18.40
CA GLY A 67 -20.62 2.52 17.27
C GLY A 67 -20.58 1.01 17.03
N SER A 68 -21.51 0.50 16.26
CA SER A 68 -21.40 -0.87 15.77
C SER A 68 -20.15 -1.01 14.89
N ARG A 69 -19.46 -2.14 15.03
CA ARG A 69 -18.31 -2.45 14.18
C ARG A 69 -18.76 -2.44 12.71
N PRO A 70 -18.10 -1.69 11.80
CA PRO A 70 -18.47 -1.73 10.39
C PRO A 70 -18.12 -3.09 9.79
N SER A 71 -18.80 -3.45 8.70
CA SER A 71 -18.46 -4.65 7.94
C SER A 71 -17.03 -4.55 7.39
N GLY A 72 -16.33 -5.68 7.31
CA GLY A 72 -15.02 -5.73 6.66
C GLY A 72 -15.09 -5.35 5.18
N VAL A 73 -13.99 -4.83 4.66
CA VAL A 73 -13.83 -4.47 3.24
C VAL A 73 -13.90 -5.73 2.38
N LYS A 74 -14.63 -5.66 1.26
CA LYS A 74 -14.75 -6.71 0.24
C LYS A 74 -14.36 -6.17 -1.13
N GLY A 75 -13.95 -7.06 -2.03
CA GLY A 75 -13.64 -6.72 -3.42
C GLY A 75 -12.43 -5.81 -3.57
N LEU A 76 -11.47 -5.84 -2.62
CA LEU A 76 -10.20 -5.12 -2.75
C LEU A 76 -9.42 -5.68 -3.95
N SER A 77 -9.17 -4.84 -4.95
CA SER A 77 -8.52 -5.21 -6.20
C SER A 77 -7.79 -4.02 -6.82
N LEU A 78 -6.85 -4.28 -7.71
CA LEU A 78 -6.32 -3.27 -8.62
C LEU A 78 -7.40 -2.86 -9.63
N GLN A 79 -7.46 -1.57 -9.95
CA GLN A 79 -8.32 -1.07 -11.03
C GLN A 79 -7.76 -1.44 -12.42
N SER A 80 -6.43 -1.49 -12.55
CA SER A 80 -5.68 -1.93 -13.73
C SER A 80 -4.38 -2.60 -13.28
N ALA A 81 -3.68 -3.31 -14.18
CA ALA A 81 -2.38 -3.89 -13.89
C ALA A 81 -1.39 -2.81 -13.40
N PHE A 82 -0.52 -3.18 -12.46
CA PHE A 82 0.53 -2.30 -11.95
C PHE A 82 1.74 -2.39 -12.85
N GLU A 83 1.75 -1.63 -13.96
CA GLU A 83 2.79 -1.61 -15.01
C GLU A 83 3.37 -0.20 -15.23
N GLY A 84 2.78 0.83 -14.63
CA GLY A 84 3.19 2.23 -14.82
C GLY A 84 3.81 2.83 -13.55
N THR A 85 3.89 4.16 -13.54
CA THR A 85 4.46 4.97 -12.44
C THR A 85 3.52 5.15 -11.25
N SER A 86 2.36 4.49 -11.27
CA SER A 86 1.37 4.50 -10.19
C SER A 86 0.50 3.26 -10.26
N PHE A 87 -0.20 2.97 -9.18
CA PHE A 87 -1.29 2.01 -9.17
C PHE A 87 -2.52 2.60 -8.48
N LYS A 88 -3.68 2.08 -8.81
CA LYS A 88 -4.94 2.42 -8.17
C LYS A 88 -5.67 1.17 -7.72
N VAL A 89 -6.05 1.16 -6.43
CA VAL A 89 -6.88 0.11 -5.84
C VAL A 89 -8.30 0.61 -5.62
N GLN A 90 -9.22 -0.32 -5.62
CA GLN A 90 -10.64 -0.08 -5.36
C GLN A 90 -11.22 -1.19 -4.48
N TRP A 91 -12.32 -0.89 -3.81
CA TRP A 91 -13.06 -1.85 -2.98
C TRP A 91 -14.54 -1.50 -2.94
N GLN A 92 -15.36 -2.42 -2.45
CA GLN A 92 -16.77 -2.20 -2.25
C GLN A 92 -17.04 -1.40 -0.97
N SER A 93 -18.05 -0.54 -0.99
CA SER A 93 -18.48 0.17 0.21
C SER A 93 -18.89 -0.83 1.31
N ALA A 94 -18.41 -0.59 2.53
CA ALA A 94 -18.69 -1.44 3.68
C ALA A 94 -19.88 -0.90 4.48
N ALA A 95 -20.84 -1.77 4.82
CA ALA A 95 -22.00 -1.37 5.60
C ALA A 95 -21.56 -0.85 7.00
N GLY A 96 -22.12 0.29 7.39
CA GLY A 96 -21.81 0.95 8.66
C GLY A 96 -20.47 1.68 8.70
N ALA A 97 -19.75 1.77 7.59
CA ALA A 97 -18.52 2.55 7.50
C ALA A 97 -18.81 4.04 7.35
N THR A 98 -18.01 4.87 8.01
CA THR A 98 -17.93 6.32 7.82
C THR A 98 -16.65 6.72 7.09
N GLY A 99 -15.74 5.78 6.88
CA GLY A 99 -14.47 5.95 6.17
C GLY A 99 -13.66 4.67 6.15
N TYR A 100 -12.44 4.78 5.66
CA TYR A 100 -11.50 3.66 5.49
C TYR A 100 -10.10 4.08 5.93
N ILE A 101 -9.33 3.10 6.38
CA ILE A 101 -7.88 3.22 6.61
C ILE A 101 -7.21 2.40 5.52
N VAL A 102 -6.31 3.03 4.78
CA VAL A 102 -5.48 2.40 3.75
C VAL A 102 -4.05 2.37 4.24
N GLN A 103 -3.43 1.21 4.25
CA GLN A 103 -2.03 1.00 4.60
C GLN A 103 -1.26 0.48 3.40
N ILE A 104 -0.12 1.10 3.10
CA ILE A 104 0.84 0.65 2.11
C ILE A 104 2.02 0.05 2.88
N MET A 105 2.30 -1.22 2.63
CA MET A 105 3.37 -1.97 3.29
C MET A 105 4.31 -2.59 2.27
N SER A 106 5.55 -2.82 2.66
CA SER A 106 6.51 -3.63 1.91
C SER A 106 7.40 -4.41 2.86
N GLY A 107 7.60 -5.71 2.60
CA GLY A 107 8.41 -6.58 3.46
C GLY A 107 7.94 -6.63 4.91
N GLY A 108 6.64 -6.46 5.18
CA GLY A 108 6.07 -6.40 6.54
C GLY A 108 6.21 -5.03 7.24
N VAL A 109 6.82 -4.04 6.60
CA VAL A 109 7.00 -2.69 7.16
C VAL A 109 5.89 -1.78 6.65
N LEU A 110 5.26 -1.02 7.54
CA LEU A 110 4.30 0.02 7.19
C LEU A 110 5.06 1.23 6.61
N LEU A 111 4.78 1.58 5.36
CA LEU A 111 5.37 2.71 4.66
C LEU A 111 4.48 3.95 4.74
N ARG A 112 3.17 3.76 4.59
CA ARG A 112 2.18 4.84 4.59
C ARG A 112 0.86 4.38 5.16
N GLU A 113 0.19 5.25 5.89
CA GLU A 113 -1.21 5.09 6.31
C GLU A 113 -2.00 6.34 5.94
N VAL A 114 -3.18 6.15 5.34
CA VAL A 114 -4.07 7.24 4.92
C VAL A 114 -5.51 6.91 5.33
N GLU A 115 -6.22 7.91 5.83
CA GLU A 115 -7.67 7.85 6.01
C GLU A 115 -8.39 8.47 4.81
N THR A 116 -9.45 7.82 4.34
CA THR A 116 -10.28 8.31 3.23
C THR A 116 -11.74 7.95 3.43
N THR A 117 -12.63 8.72 2.82
CA THR A 117 -14.05 8.38 2.69
C THR A 117 -14.37 7.73 1.34
N ASN A 118 -13.42 7.76 0.40
CA ASN A 118 -13.56 7.13 -0.91
C ASN A 118 -13.43 5.60 -0.81
N THR A 119 -13.89 4.91 -1.83
CA THR A 119 -13.73 3.46 -2.00
C THR A 119 -12.63 3.11 -2.99
N ASP A 120 -11.69 4.01 -3.18
CA ASP A 120 -10.47 3.84 -3.98
C ASP A 120 -9.31 4.63 -3.36
N TYR A 121 -8.09 4.25 -3.77
CA TYR A 121 -6.87 4.96 -3.42
C TYR A 121 -5.84 4.78 -4.54
N SER A 122 -5.15 5.87 -4.88
CA SER A 122 -4.04 5.87 -5.83
C SER A 122 -2.72 6.08 -5.09
N TYR A 123 -1.69 5.35 -5.49
CA TYR A 123 -0.33 5.50 -4.98
C TYR A 123 0.61 5.77 -6.15
N SER A 124 1.30 6.87 -6.09
CA SER A 124 2.15 7.39 -7.17
C SER A 124 3.64 7.19 -6.91
N MET A 125 4.46 7.31 -7.96
CA MET A 125 5.93 7.33 -7.83
C MET A 125 6.41 8.46 -6.92
N ASP A 126 5.73 9.61 -6.88
CA ASP A 126 6.14 10.71 -6.00
C ASP A 126 5.91 10.38 -4.52
N GLU A 127 4.83 9.67 -4.20
CA GLU A 127 4.63 9.13 -2.85
C GLU A 127 5.66 8.04 -2.54
N ALA A 128 5.94 7.14 -3.49
CA ALA A 128 6.96 6.11 -3.33
C ALA A 128 8.38 6.67 -3.11
N LYS A 129 8.73 7.80 -3.71
CA LYS A 129 10.02 8.48 -3.46
C LYS A 129 10.14 8.96 -2.00
N ILE A 130 9.03 9.38 -1.40
CA ILE A 130 8.99 9.81 0.00
C ILE A 130 9.08 8.62 0.94
N ASP A 131 8.34 7.54 0.64
CA ASP A 131 8.16 6.37 1.49
C ASP A 131 9.32 5.34 1.36
N GLY A 132 10.15 5.50 0.33
CA GLY A 132 11.16 4.53 -0.08
C GLY A 132 10.64 3.61 -1.19
N ILE A 133 11.19 3.81 -2.42
CA ILE A 133 10.78 3.08 -3.63
C ILE A 133 10.93 1.58 -3.44
N GLN A 134 9.86 0.84 -3.64
CA GLN A 134 9.84 -0.62 -3.67
C GLN A 134 9.25 -1.10 -5.00
N ARG A 135 9.34 -2.40 -5.29
CA ARG A 135 8.70 -3.03 -6.45
C ARG A 135 7.43 -3.79 -6.06
N ALA A 136 7.41 -4.35 -4.87
CA ALA A 136 6.30 -5.12 -4.33
C ALA A 136 5.71 -4.45 -3.09
N TYR A 137 4.40 -4.42 -3.02
CA TYR A 137 3.64 -3.84 -1.93
C TYR A 137 2.55 -4.80 -1.45
N THR A 138 2.23 -4.73 -0.17
CA THR A 138 1.02 -5.28 0.42
C THR A 138 0.13 -4.11 0.81
N LEU A 139 -1.03 -4.01 0.17
CA LEU A 139 -2.06 -3.06 0.54
C LEU A 139 -2.99 -3.68 1.57
N ARG A 140 -3.33 -2.92 2.59
CA ARG A 140 -4.27 -3.31 3.62
C ARG A 140 -5.35 -2.24 3.73
N VAL A 141 -6.61 -2.64 3.68
CA VAL A 141 -7.73 -1.70 3.78
C VAL A 141 -8.71 -2.19 4.83
N ALA A 142 -9.05 -1.31 5.77
CA ALA A 142 -10.08 -1.55 6.76
C ALA A 142 -11.14 -0.45 6.70
N SER A 143 -12.39 -0.81 6.94
CA SER A 143 -13.46 0.16 7.16
C SER A 143 -13.43 0.67 8.59
N LYS A 144 -13.82 1.93 8.81
CA LYS A 144 -13.93 2.54 10.14
C LYS A 144 -15.30 3.18 10.36
N ASN A 145 -15.71 3.21 11.64
CA ASN A 145 -16.84 4.00 12.11
C ASN A 145 -16.42 4.69 13.42
N GLY A 146 -16.13 5.98 13.34
CA GLY A 146 -15.44 6.68 14.41
C GLY A 146 -14.09 6.04 14.72
N SER A 147 -13.87 5.59 15.94
CA SER A 147 -12.64 4.90 16.39
C SER A 147 -12.67 3.38 16.18
N ILE A 148 -13.81 2.81 15.77
CA ILE A 148 -13.95 1.36 15.59
C ILE A 148 -13.52 0.98 14.17
N VAL A 149 -12.59 0.03 14.07
CA VAL A 149 -12.01 -0.42 12.81
C VAL A 149 -12.34 -1.90 12.59
N SER A 150 -12.66 -2.28 11.35
CA SER A 150 -12.84 -3.67 10.95
C SER A 150 -11.50 -4.42 10.94
N THR A 151 -11.53 -5.71 10.59
CA THR A 151 -10.33 -6.42 10.14
C THR A 151 -9.88 -5.85 8.80
N PHE A 152 -8.56 -5.87 8.55
CA PHE A 152 -7.99 -5.47 7.26
C PHE A 152 -8.21 -6.55 6.20
N ALA A 153 -8.63 -6.13 5.01
CA ALA A 153 -8.47 -6.89 3.79
C ALA A 153 -7.07 -6.62 3.22
N GLU A 154 -6.44 -7.62 2.60
CA GLU A 154 -5.07 -7.51 2.09
C GLU A 154 -5.02 -7.85 0.59
N LEU A 155 -4.15 -7.15 -0.13
CA LEU A 155 -3.86 -7.36 -1.54
C LEU A 155 -2.36 -7.20 -1.78
N ASN A 156 -1.71 -8.26 -2.29
CA ASN A 156 -0.33 -8.21 -2.70
C ASN A 156 -0.24 -7.84 -4.18
N ILE A 157 0.61 -6.88 -4.50
CA ILE A 157 0.85 -6.38 -5.85
C ILE A 157 2.34 -6.19 -6.09
N SER A 158 2.77 -6.30 -7.34
CA SER A 158 4.12 -5.95 -7.75
C SER A 158 4.13 -5.41 -9.15
N ASN A 159 5.02 -4.45 -9.43
CA ASN A 159 5.35 -4.05 -10.78
C ASN A 159 6.25 -5.12 -11.41
N PRO A 160 5.99 -5.58 -12.64
CA PRO A 160 6.86 -6.54 -13.31
C PRO A 160 8.22 -5.90 -13.68
N VAL A 161 9.26 -6.70 -13.67
CA VAL A 161 10.56 -6.28 -14.20
C VAL A 161 10.44 -6.11 -15.71
N PRO A 162 11.04 -5.06 -16.32
CA PRO A 162 11.02 -4.89 -17.78
C PRO A 162 11.41 -6.17 -18.52
N PRO A 163 10.72 -6.53 -19.61
CA PRO A 163 11.02 -7.74 -20.34
C PRO A 163 12.40 -7.66 -21.01
N GLN A 164 12.92 -8.82 -21.37
CA GLN A 164 14.14 -8.95 -22.15
C GLN A 164 14.04 -8.17 -23.46
N LEU A 165 15.06 -7.37 -23.77
CA LEU A 165 15.17 -6.70 -25.06
C LEU A 165 15.51 -7.71 -26.15
N LEU A 166 14.75 -7.66 -27.23
CA LEU A 166 14.93 -8.46 -28.42
C LEU A 166 15.57 -7.61 -29.52
N ASN A 167 16.10 -8.27 -30.57
CA ASN A 167 16.64 -7.62 -31.78
C ASN A 167 17.70 -6.58 -31.42
N VAL A 168 18.68 -6.98 -30.62
CA VAL A 168 19.88 -6.18 -30.38
C VAL A 168 20.87 -6.43 -31.49
N TYR A 169 21.31 -5.37 -32.15
CA TYR A 169 22.27 -5.40 -33.25
C TYR A 169 23.53 -4.63 -32.89
N THR A 170 24.65 -5.06 -33.47
CA THR A 170 25.95 -4.42 -33.28
C THR A 170 26.64 -4.18 -34.59
N SER A 171 27.43 -3.09 -34.65
CA SER A 171 28.44 -2.84 -35.69
C SER A 171 29.70 -2.28 -35.04
N ALA A 172 30.87 -2.53 -35.61
CA ALA A 172 32.11 -2.15 -35.00
C ALA A 172 33.05 -1.42 -35.97
N THR A 173 33.87 -0.53 -35.39
CA THR A 173 35.10 0.02 -35.99
C THR A 173 36.32 -0.62 -35.29
N ALA A 174 37.52 -0.10 -35.50
CA ALA A 174 38.74 -0.59 -34.85
C ALA A 174 38.72 -0.36 -33.32
N ASP A 175 38.08 0.72 -32.86
CA ASP A 175 38.13 1.19 -31.46
C ASP A 175 36.75 1.40 -30.82
N SER A 176 35.65 1.09 -31.53
CA SER A 176 34.29 1.28 -31.01
C SER A 176 33.32 0.22 -31.51
N ILE A 177 32.23 0.06 -30.74
CA ILE A 177 31.08 -0.76 -31.10
C ILE A 177 29.82 0.10 -30.91
N THR A 178 29.03 0.21 -31.99
CA THR A 178 27.67 0.75 -31.93
C THR A 178 26.70 -0.38 -31.62
N VAL A 179 25.84 -0.18 -30.62
CA VAL A 179 24.80 -1.14 -30.17
C VAL A 179 23.44 -0.48 -30.37
N THR A 180 22.51 -1.16 -31.00
CA THR A 180 21.13 -0.68 -31.24
C THR A 180 20.11 -1.76 -30.83
N TRP A 181 18.94 -1.37 -30.45
CA TRP A 181 17.86 -2.28 -30.09
C TRP A 181 16.48 -1.68 -30.37
N ILE A 182 15.43 -2.52 -30.35
CA ILE A 182 14.06 -2.03 -30.41
C ILE A 182 13.71 -1.45 -29.04
N PRO A 183 13.14 -0.22 -28.97
CA PRO A 183 12.73 0.38 -27.70
C PRO A 183 11.76 -0.51 -26.90
N SER A 184 11.90 -0.51 -25.60
CA SER A 184 10.93 -1.12 -24.69
C SER A 184 9.66 -0.28 -24.63
N GLU A 185 8.51 -0.94 -24.62
CA GLU A 185 7.20 -0.29 -24.51
C GLU A 185 6.67 -0.20 -23.05
N VAL A 186 7.50 -0.54 -22.05
CA VAL A 186 7.06 -0.46 -20.66
C VAL A 186 6.75 0.99 -20.26
N PRO A 187 5.57 1.27 -19.64
CA PRO A 187 5.10 2.63 -19.43
C PRO A 187 5.93 3.42 -18.39
N ASP A 188 6.70 2.73 -17.58
CA ASP A 188 7.52 3.27 -16.50
C ASP A 188 9.03 3.14 -16.75
N LEU A 189 9.43 3.01 -18.03
CA LEU A 189 10.82 2.93 -18.44
C LEU A 189 11.61 4.11 -17.88
N LYS A 190 12.76 3.80 -17.25
CA LYS A 190 13.71 4.79 -16.76
C LYS A 190 14.87 5.00 -17.71
N ASP A 191 15.57 3.93 -18.05
CA ASP A 191 16.74 3.93 -18.93
C ASP A 191 17.07 2.53 -19.44
N TYR A 192 18.07 2.46 -20.31
CA TYR A 192 18.73 1.24 -20.73
C TYR A 192 20.15 1.21 -20.19
N GLN A 193 20.66 0.01 -20.01
CA GLN A 193 22.06 -0.21 -19.63
C GLN A 193 22.71 -1.21 -20.58
N VAL A 194 23.98 -0.96 -20.91
CA VAL A 194 24.78 -1.80 -21.80
C VAL A 194 26.05 -2.22 -21.09
N TRP A 195 26.28 -3.51 -21.03
CA TRP A 195 27.48 -4.14 -20.47
C TRP A 195 28.31 -4.74 -21.58
N VAL A 196 29.62 -4.61 -21.45
CA VAL A 196 30.59 -5.11 -22.43
C VAL A 196 31.76 -5.77 -21.69
N SER A 197 32.13 -6.95 -22.13
CA SER A 197 33.22 -7.75 -21.57
C SER A 197 34.03 -8.43 -22.67
N THR A 198 35.27 -8.77 -22.41
CA THR A 198 36.08 -9.68 -23.22
C THR A 198 35.94 -11.14 -22.81
N THR A 199 35.19 -11.41 -21.73
CA THR A 199 34.94 -12.77 -21.23
C THR A 199 33.58 -13.24 -21.69
N GLN A 200 33.52 -14.37 -22.38
CA GLN A 200 32.28 -15.01 -22.78
C GLN A 200 31.50 -15.49 -21.55
N GLY A 201 30.17 -15.30 -21.57
CA GLY A 201 29.30 -15.74 -20.49
C GLY A 201 29.46 -14.90 -19.21
N PHE A 202 30.01 -13.68 -19.30
CA PHE A 202 30.19 -12.79 -18.15
C PHE A 202 28.85 -12.49 -17.46
N ASP A 203 28.92 -12.30 -16.16
CA ASP A 203 27.77 -11.89 -15.34
C ASP A 203 27.73 -10.35 -15.24
N PRO A 204 26.72 -9.68 -15.85
CA PRO A 204 26.57 -8.24 -15.79
C PRO A 204 26.39 -7.69 -14.37
N GLU A 205 25.87 -8.49 -13.41
CA GLU A 205 25.68 -8.04 -12.01
C GLU A 205 27.00 -7.84 -11.27
N THR A 206 28.08 -8.43 -11.77
CA THR A 206 29.44 -8.29 -11.18
C THR A 206 30.22 -7.09 -11.72
N THR A 207 29.70 -6.39 -12.71
CA THR A 207 30.37 -5.28 -13.39
C THR A 207 29.46 -4.07 -13.56
N ALA A 208 30.04 -2.86 -13.60
CA ALA A 208 29.28 -1.68 -13.93
C ALA A 208 28.94 -1.65 -15.43
N PRO A 209 27.76 -1.13 -15.83
CA PRO A 209 27.47 -0.92 -17.23
C PRO A 209 28.44 0.07 -17.86
N ARG A 210 28.83 -0.20 -19.10
CA ARG A 210 29.67 0.71 -19.89
C ARG A 210 28.91 1.92 -20.40
N TRP A 211 27.59 1.81 -20.51
CA TRP A 211 26.74 2.90 -20.94
C TRP A 211 25.37 2.80 -20.23
N THR A 212 24.79 3.97 -19.93
CA THR A 212 23.43 4.13 -19.40
C THR A 212 22.81 5.35 -20.05
N GLY A 213 21.58 5.22 -20.58
CA GLY A 213 20.85 6.32 -21.20
C GLY A 213 19.43 5.95 -21.60
N THR A 214 18.71 6.91 -22.14
CA THR A 214 17.31 6.77 -22.56
C THR A 214 17.14 6.41 -24.03
N GLU A 215 18.19 6.59 -24.83
CA GLU A 215 18.18 6.29 -26.25
C GLU A 215 18.25 4.78 -26.50
N ASN A 216 17.72 4.32 -27.61
CA ASN A 216 17.75 2.91 -28.04
C ASN A 216 18.98 2.57 -28.88
N ALA A 217 20.02 3.39 -28.79
CA ALA A 217 21.30 3.20 -29.41
C ALA A 217 22.42 3.81 -28.57
N CYS A 218 23.60 3.21 -28.61
CA CYS A 218 24.79 3.80 -27.99
C CYS A 218 26.05 3.42 -28.74
N MET A 219 27.11 4.20 -28.56
CA MET A 219 28.46 3.89 -29.03
C MET A 219 29.36 3.65 -27.82
N ILE A 220 29.97 2.49 -27.76
CA ILE A 220 30.99 2.13 -26.78
C ILE A 220 32.35 2.37 -27.40
N THR A 221 33.13 3.28 -26.87
CA THR A 221 34.44 3.68 -27.39
C THR A 221 35.59 3.23 -26.49
N GLY A 222 36.83 3.39 -26.98
CA GLY A 222 38.04 3.03 -26.24
C GLY A 222 38.24 1.52 -26.13
N LEU A 223 37.86 0.80 -27.19
CA LEU A 223 38.03 -0.63 -27.29
C LEU A 223 39.35 -0.95 -28.04
N SER A 224 39.85 -2.14 -27.84
CA SER A 224 41.04 -2.65 -28.57
C SER A 224 40.62 -3.17 -29.95
N SER A 225 41.42 -2.92 -30.98
CA SER A 225 41.20 -3.47 -32.31
C SER A 225 41.36 -4.99 -32.33
N THR A 226 40.76 -5.65 -33.29
CA THR A 226 40.84 -7.10 -33.53
C THR A 226 40.52 -7.94 -32.29
N THR A 227 39.64 -7.41 -31.42
CA THR A 227 39.31 -8.01 -30.11
C THR A 227 37.85 -8.45 -30.10
N ILE A 228 37.57 -9.64 -29.53
CA ILE A 228 36.23 -10.16 -29.35
C ILE A 228 35.62 -9.54 -28.09
N TYR A 229 34.43 -8.97 -28.23
CA TYR A 229 33.64 -8.44 -27.12
C TYR A 229 32.29 -9.14 -27.03
N TYR A 230 31.83 -9.35 -25.83
CA TYR A 230 30.53 -9.90 -25.46
C TYR A 230 29.66 -8.80 -24.84
N ILE A 231 28.43 -8.67 -25.31
CA ILE A 231 27.56 -7.51 -25.04
C ILE A 231 26.22 -7.99 -24.52
N ARG A 232 25.72 -7.36 -23.48
CA ARG A 232 24.36 -7.54 -22.97
C ARG A 232 23.71 -6.19 -22.75
N VAL A 233 22.40 -6.12 -23.02
CA VAL A 233 21.60 -4.91 -22.87
C VAL A 233 20.38 -5.25 -22.01
N ALA A 234 19.96 -4.34 -21.13
CA ALA A 234 18.73 -4.47 -20.38
C ALA A 234 18.02 -3.12 -20.22
N ALA A 235 16.71 -3.15 -20.14
CA ALA A 235 15.88 -2.01 -19.76
C ALA A 235 15.72 -1.97 -18.23
N ARG A 236 15.63 -0.77 -17.68
CA ARG A 236 15.32 -0.51 -16.27
C ARG A 236 14.14 0.43 -16.17
N ASP A 237 13.21 0.12 -15.27
CA ASP A 237 12.09 0.99 -14.90
C ASP A 237 12.41 1.88 -13.69
N VAL A 238 11.44 2.66 -13.23
CA VAL A 238 11.59 3.60 -12.12
C VAL A 238 11.48 2.94 -10.76
N TRP A 239 11.01 1.69 -10.68
CA TRP A 239 10.85 0.96 -9.43
C TRP A 239 12.15 0.32 -8.94
N LYS A 240 12.16 -0.13 -7.69
CA LYS A 240 13.34 -0.76 -7.10
C LYS A 240 13.80 -1.96 -7.95
N GLN A 241 15.02 -1.91 -8.43
CA GLN A 241 15.61 -3.03 -9.16
C GLN A 241 15.80 -4.23 -8.23
N THR A 242 15.25 -5.36 -8.58
CA THR A 242 15.34 -6.62 -7.84
C THR A 242 15.96 -7.75 -8.65
N SER A 243 15.85 -7.68 -9.98
CA SER A 243 16.41 -8.62 -10.93
C SER A 243 16.51 -7.95 -12.31
N TRP A 244 17.19 -8.58 -13.26
CA TRP A 244 17.35 -8.10 -14.61
C TRP A 244 16.92 -9.15 -15.63
N ASN A 245 16.31 -8.69 -16.74
CA ASN A 245 16.07 -9.47 -17.93
C ASN A 245 17.05 -8.99 -19.02
N TYR A 246 18.25 -9.53 -19.01
CA TYR A 246 19.26 -9.20 -20.00
C TYR A 246 18.91 -9.74 -21.38
N SER A 247 19.33 -9.04 -22.45
CA SER A 247 19.33 -9.58 -23.80
C SER A 247 20.13 -10.88 -23.89
N ALA A 248 19.94 -11.66 -24.94
CA ALA A 248 20.91 -12.68 -25.31
C ALA A 248 22.30 -12.03 -25.41
N GLU A 249 23.34 -12.79 -25.07
CA GLU A 249 24.72 -12.33 -25.24
C GLU A 249 25.04 -12.22 -26.74
N ILE A 250 25.57 -11.06 -27.14
CA ILE A 250 25.96 -10.79 -28.51
C ILE A 250 27.48 -10.73 -28.58
N THR A 251 28.03 -11.42 -29.58
CA THR A 251 29.46 -11.39 -29.86
C THR A 251 29.76 -10.43 -30.99
N GLN A 252 30.70 -9.52 -30.77
CA GLN A 252 31.17 -8.58 -31.77
C GLN A 252 32.70 -8.52 -31.78
N VAL A 253 33.30 -8.57 -32.93
CA VAL A 253 34.74 -8.36 -33.12
C VAL A 253 34.94 -6.92 -33.60
N THR A 254 35.88 -6.19 -32.97
CA THR A 254 36.32 -4.89 -33.48
C THR A 254 37.15 -5.06 -34.76
N ALA A 255 37.06 -4.08 -35.65
CA ALA A 255 37.79 -4.11 -36.92
C ALA A 255 39.31 -4.01 -36.71
N ASP A 256 40.06 -4.33 -37.74
CA ASP A 256 41.50 -4.05 -37.85
C ASP A 256 41.72 -2.54 -37.88
N GLY A 257 42.76 -2.05 -37.23
CA GLY A 257 43.05 -0.62 -37.07
C GLY A 257 43.93 -0.06 -38.20
#